data_8764d65983b06911087048ed886a98e5
#
_entry.id   8764d65983b06911087048ed886a98e5
#
_cell.length_a   1.000
_cell.length_b   1.000
_cell.length_c   1.000
_cell.angle_alpha   90.00
_cell.angle_beta   90.00
_cell.angle_gamma   90.00
#
_symmetry.space_group_name_H-M   'P 1'
#
loop_
_entity.id
_entity.type
_entity.pdbx_description
1 polymer ?
#
loop_
_entity_poly.entity_id
_entity_poly.type
_entity_poly.pdbx_seq_one_letter_code
_entity_poly.pdbx_strand_id
1 'polypeptide(L)'
;MTQRLNPSWKGEAINVELRLNPGNILSVVLSDVHRDGTITNTALLNRRAEGFKWTFSFIVNFAAETQKAELKEAILLLDEPARNLHPTQQMGISDLLKNLAGSNQVLYATHSPFMIFDYTPGNLLVVELDRKRHLSKIFYDYWKADDATLTPILYGLSKGLVDSITTREVGFNSRPLIIVETMSDTMYLNAFDKFLQDPNISMNPLNVVPAYSKNSVLPLSLFYHNHGYNTFVLLDNDYESNQTANQLKTNKFSETQIIFFEIDGKLLQSIEDYMMPEDYLYAVNQTYEIKLRREGYTNLTTEEVLIHGKKGIIENLKAVWNDHSDDDWGEFDKEEVCRYICGKIALNDTSFLTEKTRDSIR
;
A
#
# COMPACT_ATOMS: atom_id res chain seq x y z
N MET A 1 24.52 -23.75 -2.12
CA MET A 1 24.21 -22.69 -3.10
C MET A 1 22.97 -23.03 -3.91
N THR A 2 22.87 -24.17 -4.54
CA THR A 2 21.70 -24.66 -5.30
C THR A 2 20.39 -24.56 -4.51
N GLN A 3 20.36 -24.97 -3.23
CA GLN A 3 19.17 -24.93 -2.38
C GLN A 3 18.68 -23.50 -2.06
N ARG A 4 19.52 -22.47 -2.15
CA ARG A 4 19.15 -21.07 -1.90
C ARG A 4 18.71 -20.34 -3.17
N LEU A 5 19.18 -20.78 -4.34
CA LEU A 5 18.76 -20.21 -5.62
C LEU A 5 17.34 -20.64 -6.02
N ASN A 6 17.02 -21.91 -5.82
CA ASN A 6 15.78 -22.51 -6.30
C ASN A 6 14.50 -21.89 -5.73
N PRO A 7 14.39 -21.52 -4.43
CA PRO A 7 13.18 -20.87 -3.92
C PRO A 7 12.93 -19.47 -4.49
N SER A 8 13.99 -18.80 -4.93
CA SER A 8 13.92 -17.42 -5.47
C SER A 8 13.84 -17.39 -7.01
N TRP A 9 13.94 -18.55 -7.65
CA TRP A 9 13.94 -18.68 -9.10
C TRP A 9 12.63 -19.33 -9.57
N LYS A 10 11.83 -18.58 -10.35
CA LYS A 10 10.53 -19.05 -10.88
C LYS A 10 10.64 -19.97 -12.11
N GLY A 11 11.87 -20.43 -12.46
CA GLY A 11 12.14 -21.35 -13.55
C GLY A 11 12.36 -22.80 -13.08
N GLU A 12 13.00 -23.60 -13.96
CA GLU A 12 13.46 -24.95 -13.59
C GLU A 12 14.52 -24.90 -12.50
N ALA A 13 14.62 -25.94 -11.69
CA ALA A 13 15.64 -26.03 -10.64
C ALA A 13 17.04 -25.93 -11.27
N ILE A 14 17.98 -25.34 -10.55
CA ILE A 14 19.33 -25.07 -11.05
C ILE A 14 20.34 -25.80 -10.17
N ASN A 15 21.23 -26.55 -10.79
CA ASN A 15 22.39 -27.12 -10.15
C ASN A 15 23.62 -26.23 -10.38
N VAL A 16 24.36 -25.91 -9.30
CA VAL A 16 25.55 -25.07 -9.34
C VAL A 16 26.78 -25.94 -9.02
N GLU A 17 27.70 -26.02 -9.96
CA GLU A 17 28.95 -26.74 -9.84
C GLU A 17 30.14 -25.78 -9.94
N LEU A 18 31.07 -25.86 -9.01
CA LEU A 18 32.33 -25.14 -9.06
C LEU A 18 33.42 -26.05 -9.65
N ARG A 19 34.03 -25.65 -10.74
CA ARG A 19 35.11 -26.40 -11.39
C ARG A 19 36.39 -25.59 -11.31
N LEU A 20 37.43 -26.21 -10.78
CA LEU A 20 38.78 -25.68 -10.83
C LEU A 20 39.49 -26.19 -12.09
N ASN A 21 39.79 -25.30 -13.00
CA ASN A 21 40.45 -25.59 -14.28
C ASN A 21 41.97 -25.45 -14.15
N PRO A 22 42.78 -25.98 -15.10
CA PRO A 22 44.19 -25.74 -15.17
C PRO A 22 44.52 -24.23 -15.11
N GLY A 23 45.54 -23.86 -14.35
CA GLY A 23 45.91 -22.47 -14.12
C GLY A 23 45.16 -21.82 -12.94
N ASN A 24 44.56 -22.60 -12.06
CA ASN A 24 43.83 -22.13 -10.86
C ASN A 24 42.63 -21.20 -11.21
N ILE A 25 42.01 -21.40 -12.37
CA ILE A 25 40.83 -20.68 -12.78
C ILE A 25 39.59 -21.38 -12.25
N LEU A 26 38.86 -20.73 -11.35
CA LEU A 26 37.58 -21.21 -10.85
C LEU A 26 36.46 -20.86 -11.85
N SER A 27 35.77 -21.86 -12.34
CA SER A 27 34.59 -21.70 -13.20
C SER A 27 33.31 -22.11 -12.48
N VAL A 28 32.28 -21.30 -12.63
CA VAL A 28 30.92 -21.60 -12.14
C VAL A 28 30.15 -22.18 -13.31
N VAL A 29 29.76 -23.45 -13.19
CA VAL A 29 28.97 -24.20 -14.18
C VAL A 29 27.56 -24.35 -13.65
N LEU A 30 26.59 -24.08 -14.49
CA LEU A 30 25.17 -24.08 -14.15
C LEU A 30 24.44 -25.05 -15.08
N SER A 31 23.57 -25.84 -14.51
CA SER A 31 22.75 -26.78 -15.28
C SER A 31 21.30 -26.66 -14.85
N ASP A 32 20.39 -26.68 -15.81
CA ASP A 32 18.96 -26.72 -15.54
C ASP A 32 18.58 -28.16 -15.17
N VAL A 33 17.77 -28.33 -14.14
CA VAL A 33 17.33 -29.63 -13.63
C VAL A 33 15.82 -29.72 -13.77
N HIS A 34 15.36 -30.61 -14.63
CA HIS A 34 13.93 -30.89 -14.82
C HIS A 34 13.32 -31.64 -13.63
N ARG A 35 11.99 -31.68 -13.55
CA ARG A 35 11.25 -32.36 -12.47
C ARG A 35 11.54 -33.86 -12.37
N ASP A 36 11.93 -34.47 -13.47
CA ASP A 36 12.34 -35.87 -13.54
C ASP A 36 13.80 -36.13 -13.15
N GLY A 37 14.54 -35.05 -12.78
CA GLY A 37 15.96 -35.10 -12.44
C GLY A 37 16.90 -35.02 -13.64
N THR A 38 16.40 -34.90 -14.87
CA THR A 38 17.23 -34.79 -16.08
C THR A 38 17.96 -33.44 -16.06
N ILE A 39 19.26 -33.47 -16.33
CA ILE A 39 20.13 -32.27 -16.38
C ILE A 39 20.24 -31.84 -17.84
N THR A 40 19.92 -30.59 -18.11
CA THR A 40 20.02 -29.96 -19.42
C THR A 40 20.71 -28.60 -19.35
N ASN A 41 20.97 -28.00 -20.52
CA ASN A 41 21.50 -26.64 -20.65
C ASN A 41 22.68 -26.30 -19.75
N THR A 42 23.66 -27.22 -19.64
CA THR A 42 24.87 -26.99 -18.86
C THR A 42 25.69 -25.90 -19.54
N ALA A 43 25.91 -24.79 -18.85
CA ALA A 43 26.67 -23.66 -19.36
C ALA A 43 27.45 -22.95 -18.24
N LEU A 44 28.51 -22.24 -18.64
CA LEU A 44 29.21 -21.31 -17.74
C LEU A 44 28.29 -20.14 -17.36
N LEU A 45 28.45 -19.61 -16.16
CA LEU A 45 27.69 -18.46 -15.66
C LEU A 45 27.69 -17.29 -16.62
N ASN A 46 28.86 -16.95 -17.22
CA ASN A 46 29.01 -15.84 -18.16
C ASN A 46 28.21 -16.01 -19.47
N ARG A 47 27.72 -17.21 -19.80
CA ARG A 47 26.87 -17.49 -20.96
C ARG A 47 25.39 -17.48 -20.65
N ARG A 48 25.00 -17.30 -19.38
CA ARG A 48 23.59 -17.18 -18.97
C ARG A 48 23.09 -15.75 -19.20
N ALA A 49 21.77 -15.61 -19.25
CA ALA A 49 21.12 -14.30 -19.38
C ALA A 49 21.53 -13.33 -18.25
N GLU A 50 21.57 -12.03 -18.56
CA GLU A 50 21.99 -10.99 -17.59
C GLU A 50 21.18 -11.03 -16.29
N GLY A 51 19.86 -11.22 -16.39
CA GLY A 51 19.02 -11.34 -15.22
C GLY A 51 19.39 -12.49 -14.32
N PHE A 52 19.74 -13.64 -14.89
CA PHE A 52 20.22 -14.77 -14.11
C PHE A 52 21.56 -14.45 -13.42
N LYS A 53 22.51 -13.85 -14.17
CA LYS A 53 23.80 -13.45 -13.60
C LYS A 53 23.63 -12.49 -12.43
N TRP A 54 22.73 -11.53 -12.55
CA TRP A 54 22.45 -10.58 -11.48
C TRP A 54 21.90 -11.30 -10.25
N THR A 55 20.85 -12.11 -10.41
CA THR A 55 20.22 -12.87 -9.31
C THR A 55 21.23 -13.79 -8.61
N PHE A 56 22.02 -14.50 -9.41
CA PHE A 56 23.09 -15.39 -8.89
C PHE A 56 24.10 -14.60 -8.06
N SER A 57 24.63 -13.48 -8.61
CA SER A 57 25.60 -12.65 -7.93
C SER A 57 25.04 -12.05 -6.63
N PHE A 58 23.80 -11.58 -6.66
CA PHE A 58 23.12 -11.06 -5.48
C PHE A 58 23.01 -12.12 -4.37
N ILE A 59 22.53 -13.33 -4.71
CA ILE A 59 22.36 -14.41 -3.73
C ILE A 59 23.73 -14.88 -3.20
N VAL A 60 24.75 -14.94 -4.06
CA VAL A 60 26.11 -15.32 -3.64
C VAL A 60 26.72 -14.31 -2.70
N ASN A 61 26.65 -13.02 -3.04
CA ASN A 61 27.16 -11.96 -2.19
C ASN A 61 26.41 -11.92 -0.85
N PHE A 62 25.09 -11.99 -0.90
CA PHE A 62 24.27 -12.05 0.30
C PHE A 62 24.61 -13.28 1.16
N ALA A 63 24.76 -14.45 0.56
CA ALA A 63 25.15 -15.66 1.28
C ALA A 63 26.58 -15.59 1.86
N ALA A 64 27.51 -14.93 1.16
CA ALA A 64 28.88 -14.75 1.64
C ALA A 64 28.92 -13.82 2.86
N GLU A 65 28.17 -12.73 2.85
CA GLU A 65 28.07 -11.81 3.98
C GLU A 65 27.37 -12.45 5.18
N THR A 66 26.39 -13.34 4.93
CA THR A 66 25.61 -14.01 6.00
C THR A 66 26.32 -15.19 6.64
N GLN A 67 27.35 -15.77 6.01
CA GLN A 67 28.08 -16.90 6.61
C GLN A 67 28.92 -16.52 7.83
N LYS A 68 29.23 -15.25 8.05
CA LYS A 68 29.99 -14.76 9.21
C LYS A 68 29.15 -14.33 10.41
N ALA A 69 27.88 -14.14 10.23
CA ALA A 69 26.88 -13.93 11.28
C ALA A 69 25.54 -14.42 10.76
N GLU A 70 24.74 -15.07 11.58
CA GLU A 70 23.31 -15.21 11.28
C GLU A 70 22.77 -13.78 11.16
N LEU A 71 22.53 -13.29 9.94
CA LEU A 71 21.93 -11.98 9.71
C LEU A 71 20.45 -12.05 10.11
N LYS A 72 20.25 -12.07 11.40
CA LYS A 72 19.02 -11.67 12.05
C LYS A 72 19.26 -10.24 12.54
N GLU A 73 18.28 -9.37 12.26
CA GLU A 73 18.31 -7.96 12.68
C GLU A 73 19.31 -7.06 11.91
N ALA A 74 19.63 -7.40 10.67
CA ALA A 74 20.43 -6.56 9.80
C ALA A 74 19.58 -5.50 9.07
N ILE A 75 20.23 -4.39 8.71
CA ILE A 75 19.67 -3.35 7.83
C ILE A 75 20.27 -3.54 6.45
N LEU A 76 19.45 -3.85 5.46
CA LEU A 76 19.82 -3.98 4.06
C LEU A 76 19.46 -2.69 3.33
N LEU A 77 20.46 -2.02 2.75
CA LEU A 77 20.28 -0.82 1.95
C LEU A 77 20.63 -1.15 0.50
N LEU A 78 19.66 -1.08 -0.39
CA LEU A 78 19.83 -1.45 -1.79
C LEU A 78 19.43 -0.28 -2.69
N ASP A 79 20.31 0.04 -3.65
CA ASP A 79 20.03 1.07 -4.64
C ASP A 79 19.75 0.41 -5.99
N GLU A 80 18.57 0.69 -6.55
CA GLU A 80 18.09 0.14 -7.83
C GLU A 80 18.30 -1.38 -7.98
N PRO A 81 17.89 -2.22 -7.00
CA PRO A 81 18.02 -3.65 -7.14
C PRO A 81 17.23 -4.12 -8.37
N ALA A 82 17.85 -4.98 -9.17
CA ALA A 82 17.23 -5.57 -10.35
C ALA A 82 16.94 -4.60 -11.54
N ARG A 83 17.59 -3.42 -11.61
CA ARG A 83 17.33 -2.36 -12.60
C ARG A 83 17.29 -2.86 -14.06
N ASN A 84 18.16 -3.78 -14.44
CA ASN A 84 18.30 -4.25 -15.82
C ASN A 84 17.61 -5.59 -16.08
N LEU A 85 16.72 -6.01 -15.17
CA LEU A 85 16.00 -7.28 -15.31
C LEU A 85 14.67 -7.12 -16.04
N HIS A 86 14.24 -8.21 -16.69
CA HIS A 86 12.89 -8.29 -17.22
C HIS A 86 11.85 -8.19 -16.07
N PRO A 87 10.67 -7.58 -16.29
CA PRO A 87 9.64 -7.40 -15.27
C PRO A 87 9.33 -8.63 -14.42
N THR A 88 9.19 -9.81 -15.03
CA THR A 88 8.95 -11.07 -14.31
C THR A 88 10.09 -11.46 -13.35
N GLN A 89 11.33 -11.12 -13.70
CA GLN A 89 12.49 -11.38 -12.87
C GLN A 89 12.56 -10.36 -11.72
N GLN A 90 12.22 -9.09 -11.98
CA GLN A 90 12.11 -8.06 -10.95
C GLN A 90 11.11 -8.46 -9.88
N MET A 91 9.94 -8.99 -10.26
CA MET A 91 8.97 -9.52 -9.30
C MET A 91 9.53 -10.68 -8.46
N GLY A 92 10.33 -11.57 -9.06
CA GLY A 92 11.02 -12.64 -8.33
C GLY A 92 12.01 -12.09 -7.29
N ILE A 93 12.73 -11.00 -7.60
CA ILE A 93 13.61 -10.31 -6.66
C ILE A 93 12.79 -9.60 -5.56
N SER A 94 11.67 -8.99 -5.92
CA SER A 94 10.75 -8.38 -4.95
C SER A 94 10.26 -9.42 -3.93
N ASP A 95 9.85 -10.61 -4.37
CA ASP A 95 9.47 -11.73 -3.48
C ASP A 95 10.64 -12.16 -2.57
N LEU A 96 11.86 -12.20 -3.11
CA LEU A 96 13.07 -12.49 -2.32
C LEU A 96 13.29 -11.43 -1.23
N LEU A 97 13.22 -10.15 -1.56
CA LEU A 97 13.39 -9.05 -0.61
C LEU A 97 12.31 -9.08 0.48
N LYS A 98 11.07 -9.38 0.11
CA LYS A 98 9.96 -9.58 1.06
C LYS A 98 10.25 -10.71 2.05
N ASN A 99 10.78 -11.84 1.59
CA ASN A 99 11.15 -12.95 2.45
C ASN A 99 12.31 -12.58 3.40
N LEU A 100 13.29 -11.80 2.93
CA LEU A 100 14.39 -11.30 3.74
C LEU A 100 13.92 -10.30 4.80
N ALA A 101 12.89 -9.51 4.51
CA ALA A 101 12.30 -8.56 5.45
C ALA A 101 11.64 -9.24 6.66
N GLY A 102 11.32 -10.53 6.60
CA GLY A 102 10.79 -11.28 7.73
C GLY A 102 11.74 -11.38 8.94
N SER A 103 13.04 -11.17 8.74
CA SER A 103 14.07 -11.23 9.81
C SER A 103 15.05 -10.04 9.78
N ASN A 104 14.88 -9.10 8.86
CA ASN A 104 15.77 -7.97 8.64
C ASN A 104 14.98 -6.71 8.31
N GLN A 105 15.60 -5.54 8.46
CA GLN A 105 15.10 -4.32 7.84
C GLN A 105 15.62 -4.22 6.40
N VAL A 106 14.72 -4.09 5.44
CA VAL A 106 15.08 -3.97 4.02
C VAL A 106 14.57 -2.62 3.51
N LEU A 107 15.50 -1.76 3.10
CA LEU A 107 15.21 -0.50 2.43
C LEU A 107 15.83 -0.54 1.04
N TYR A 108 15.06 -0.18 0.04
CA TYR A 108 15.60 -0.08 -1.31
C TYR A 108 14.97 1.08 -2.07
N ALA A 109 15.78 1.71 -2.94
CA ALA A 109 15.30 2.69 -3.91
C ALA A 109 15.05 2.00 -5.25
N THR A 110 13.98 2.36 -5.94
CA THR A 110 13.67 1.84 -7.26
C THR A 110 12.83 2.79 -8.08
N HIS A 111 13.02 2.78 -9.41
CA HIS A 111 12.12 3.41 -10.37
C HIS A 111 11.18 2.39 -11.03
N SER A 112 11.27 1.12 -10.65
CA SER A 112 10.48 0.07 -11.27
C SER A 112 9.19 -0.22 -10.51
N PRO A 113 8.02 -0.13 -11.16
CA PRO A 113 6.74 -0.51 -10.58
C PRO A 113 6.68 -2.00 -10.22
N PHE A 114 7.50 -2.85 -10.87
CA PHE A 114 7.53 -4.29 -10.64
C PHE A 114 8.29 -4.69 -9.38
N MET A 115 9.01 -3.75 -8.78
CA MET A 115 9.71 -3.94 -7.51
C MET A 115 8.86 -3.54 -6.31
N ILE A 116 7.72 -2.87 -6.51
CA ILE A 116 6.84 -2.46 -5.42
C ILE A 116 5.90 -3.64 -5.09
N PHE A 117 6.00 -4.18 -3.89
CA PHE A 117 5.15 -5.27 -3.42
C PHE A 117 4.25 -4.89 -2.24
N ASP A 118 4.48 -3.73 -1.65
CA ASP A 118 3.71 -3.24 -0.52
C ASP A 118 3.43 -1.75 -0.70
N TYR A 119 2.15 -1.43 -0.79
CA TYR A 119 1.64 -0.07 -0.96
C TYR A 119 1.10 0.50 0.35
N THR A 120 1.37 -0.17 1.47
CA THR A 120 0.98 0.32 2.79
C THR A 120 1.67 1.65 3.07
N PRO A 121 0.94 2.67 3.53
CA PRO A 121 1.53 3.94 3.96
C PRO A 121 2.65 3.73 4.98
N GLY A 122 3.77 4.42 4.75
CA GLY A 122 4.98 4.26 5.56
C GLY A 122 5.94 3.18 5.06
N ASN A 123 5.48 2.19 4.30
CA ASN A 123 6.35 1.21 3.64
C ASN A 123 6.79 1.67 2.24
N LEU A 124 6.00 2.54 1.60
CA LEU A 124 6.33 3.18 0.33
C LEU A 124 6.55 4.68 0.55
N LEU A 125 7.76 5.13 0.25
CA LEU A 125 8.15 6.53 0.32
C LEU A 125 8.42 7.05 -1.09
N VAL A 126 7.98 8.27 -1.39
CA VAL A 126 8.28 8.93 -2.65
C VAL A 126 9.27 10.04 -2.41
N VAL A 127 10.32 10.07 -3.24
CA VAL A 127 11.34 11.11 -3.23
C VAL A 127 11.23 11.95 -4.50
N GLU A 128 10.91 13.22 -4.34
CA GLU A 128 10.75 14.19 -5.42
C GLU A 128 11.79 15.31 -5.32
N LEU A 129 12.25 15.81 -6.45
CA LEU A 129 13.15 16.95 -6.50
C LEU A 129 12.34 18.26 -6.49
N ASP A 130 12.39 19.02 -5.41
CA ASP A 130 11.95 20.41 -5.40
C ASP A 130 12.92 21.26 -6.23
N ARG A 131 12.54 21.50 -7.48
CA ARG A 131 13.37 22.24 -8.44
C ARG A 131 13.57 23.71 -8.06
N LYS A 132 12.70 24.27 -7.21
CA LYS A 132 12.81 25.68 -6.77
C LYS A 132 13.86 25.83 -5.67
N ARG A 133 13.92 24.85 -4.78
CA ARG A 133 14.82 24.83 -3.62
C ARG A 133 16.09 24.01 -3.82
N HIS A 134 16.16 23.24 -4.92
CA HIS A 134 17.23 22.26 -5.19
C HIS A 134 17.42 21.26 -4.05
N LEU A 135 16.32 20.85 -3.42
CA LEU A 135 16.29 19.91 -2.31
C LEU A 135 15.41 18.70 -2.67
N SER A 136 15.73 17.55 -2.12
CA SER A 136 14.84 16.38 -2.21
C SER A 136 13.76 16.50 -1.13
N LYS A 137 12.52 16.30 -1.52
CA LYS A 137 11.35 16.21 -0.64
C LYS A 137 10.91 14.77 -0.54
N ILE A 138 10.66 14.29 0.68
CA ILE A 138 10.18 12.94 0.94
C ILE A 138 8.70 13.02 1.26
N PHE A 139 7.89 12.24 0.55
CA PHE A 139 6.48 12.05 0.83
C PHE A 139 6.28 10.68 1.49
N TYR A 140 5.82 10.68 2.72
CA TYR A 140 5.36 9.48 3.42
C TYR A 140 4.00 9.02 2.88
N ASP A 141 3.22 9.98 2.41
CA ASP A 141 1.97 9.81 1.70
C ASP A 141 2.26 9.91 0.21
N TYR A 142 2.61 8.79 -0.42
CA TYR A 142 3.08 8.77 -1.81
C TYR A 142 2.07 9.39 -2.79
N TRP A 143 0.77 9.36 -2.49
CA TRP A 143 -0.30 9.96 -3.31
C TRP A 143 -0.32 11.50 -3.30
N LYS A 144 0.47 12.14 -2.44
CA LYS A 144 0.66 13.60 -2.43
C LYS A 144 1.79 14.07 -3.35
N ALA A 145 2.50 13.14 -3.99
CA ALA A 145 3.52 13.45 -4.99
C ALA A 145 2.89 13.92 -6.30
N ASP A 146 3.69 14.50 -7.21
CA ASP A 146 3.20 14.92 -8.50
C ASP A 146 2.79 13.73 -9.41
N ASP A 147 1.94 14.00 -10.42
CA ASP A 147 1.40 12.99 -11.32
C ASP A 147 2.50 12.22 -12.07
N ALA A 148 3.61 12.86 -12.41
CA ALA A 148 4.72 12.22 -13.11
C ALA A 148 5.42 11.21 -12.20
N THR A 149 5.59 11.55 -10.93
CA THR A 149 6.20 10.70 -9.91
C THR A 149 5.26 9.56 -9.50
N LEU A 150 3.93 9.79 -9.50
CA LEU A 150 2.92 8.78 -9.20
C LEU A 150 2.72 7.76 -10.32
N THR A 151 3.01 8.09 -11.57
CA THR A 151 2.77 7.22 -12.73
C THR A 151 3.31 5.79 -12.56
N PRO A 152 4.57 5.54 -12.14
CA PRO A 152 5.07 4.19 -11.91
C PRO A 152 4.32 3.44 -10.80
N ILE A 153 3.89 4.16 -9.76
CA ILE A 153 3.14 3.59 -8.62
C ILE A 153 1.75 3.16 -9.09
N LEU A 154 1.04 4.01 -9.81
CA LEU A 154 -0.26 3.71 -10.38
C LEU A 154 -0.20 2.53 -11.36
N TYR A 155 0.86 2.47 -12.18
CA TYR A 155 1.08 1.32 -13.07
C TYR A 155 1.32 0.03 -12.29
N GLY A 156 2.12 0.05 -11.22
CA GLY A 156 2.36 -1.09 -10.35
C GLY A 156 1.10 -1.56 -9.63
N LEU A 157 0.29 -0.62 -9.12
CA LEU A 157 -1.01 -0.91 -8.50
C LEU A 157 -1.97 -1.59 -9.50
N SER A 158 -2.12 -1.03 -10.70
CA SER A 158 -2.97 -1.60 -11.74
C SER A 158 -2.51 -3.00 -12.15
N LYS A 159 -1.20 -3.24 -12.17
CA LYS A 159 -0.64 -4.54 -12.47
C LYS A 159 -0.84 -5.55 -11.34
N GLY A 160 -0.63 -5.17 -10.09
CA GLY A 160 -0.92 -6.03 -8.94
C GLY A 160 -2.36 -6.53 -8.96
N LEU A 161 -3.27 -5.67 -9.40
CA LEU A 161 -4.67 -6.03 -9.62
C LEU A 161 -4.83 -7.03 -10.79
N VAL A 162 -4.17 -6.76 -11.93
CA VAL A 162 -4.20 -7.66 -13.11
C VAL A 162 -3.59 -9.02 -12.76
N ASP A 163 -2.49 -9.07 -12.01
CA ASP A 163 -1.85 -10.33 -11.60
C ASP A 163 -2.72 -11.13 -10.62
N SER A 164 -3.45 -10.45 -9.71
CA SER A 164 -4.42 -11.13 -8.82
C SER A 164 -5.60 -11.76 -9.58
N ILE A 165 -5.88 -11.26 -10.77
CA ILE A 165 -6.98 -11.71 -11.65
C ILE A 165 -6.51 -12.77 -12.63
N THR A 166 -5.25 -12.71 -13.10
CA THR A 166 -4.68 -13.65 -14.07
C THR A 166 -4.13 -14.93 -13.44
N THR A 167 -3.95 -14.99 -12.12
CA THR A 167 -3.73 -16.27 -11.43
C THR A 167 -5.00 -17.10 -11.54
N ARG A 168 -4.91 -18.16 -12.30
CA ARG A 168 -5.97 -19.05 -12.81
C ARG A 168 -6.91 -19.67 -11.76
N GLU A 169 -6.81 -19.34 -10.50
CA GLU A 169 -7.63 -19.92 -9.42
C GLU A 169 -8.87 -19.08 -9.08
N VAL A 170 -8.99 -17.87 -9.64
CA VAL A 170 -10.16 -17.02 -9.38
C VAL A 170 -10.73 -16.60 -10.74
N GLY A 171 -11.89 -17.15 -11.11
CA GLY A 171 -12.59 -16.73 -12.32
C GLY A 171 -12.75 -15.21 -12.37
N PHE A 172 -12.63 -14.64 -13.55
CA PHE A 172 -12.58 -13.20 -13.86
C PHE A 172 -13.67 -12.33 -13.19
N ASN A 173 -14.66 -12.95 -12.53
CA ASN A 173 -15.83 -12.31 -11.91
C ASN A 173 -16.07 -12.72 -10.45
N SER A 174 -15.13 -13.35 -9.75
CA SER A 174 -15.46 -14.00 -8.48
C SER A 174 -15.27 -13.13 -7.23
N ARG A 175 -14.54 -12.02 -7.32
CA ARG A 175 -14.36 -11.12 -6.18
C ARG A 175 -14.85 -9.72 -6.50
N PRO A 176 -15.77 -9.16 -5.71
CA PRO A 176 -16.17 -7.77 -5.84
C PRO A 176 -14.98 -6.82 -5.70
N LEU A 177 -14.98 -5.76 -6.50
CA LEU A 177 -14.03 -4.67 -6.44
C LEU A 177 -14.77 -3.45 -5.90
N ILE A 178 -14.26 -2.85 -4.83
CA ILE A 178 -14.81 -1.60 -4.27
C ILE A 178 -13.84 -0.47 -4.57
N ILE A 179 -14.29 0.51 -5.34
CA ILE A 179 -13.57 1.77 -5.54
C ILE A 179 -13.96 2.70 -4.40
N VAL A 180 -12.98 3.28 -3.74
CA VAL A 180 -13.14 4.29 -2.69
C VAL A 180 -12.47 5.59 -3.11
N GLU A 181 -12.83 6.71 -2.49
CA GLU A 181 -12.34 8.03 -2.91
C GLU A 181 -10.87 8.23 -2.57
N THR A 182 -10.48 7.84 -1.35
CA THR A 182 -9.16 8.15 -0.80
C THR A 182 -8.44 6.92 -0.23
N MET A 183 -7.15 7.08 0.02
CA MET A 183 -6.37 6.03 0.69
C MET A 183 -6.80 5.88 2.15
N SER A 184 -7.22 6.96 2.81
CA SER A 184 -7.72 6.87 4.19
C SER A 184 -8.93 5.95 4.31
N ASP A 185 -9.83 5.95 3.31
CA ASP A 185 -10.98 5.04 3.29
C ASP A 185 -10.53 3.58 3.25
N THR A 186 -9.53 3.28 2.40
CA THR A 186 -8.93 1.93 2.35
C THR A 186 -8.30 1.53 3.69
N MET A 187 -7.59 2.47 4.34
CA MET A 187 -6.96 2.20 5.64
C MET A 187 -7.98 1.94 6.72
N TYR A 188 -9.04 2.76 6.82
CA TYR A 188 -10.12 2.56 7.79
C TYR A 188 -10.86 1.26 7.55
N LEU A 189 -11.26 0.95 6.31
CA LEU A 189 -11.96 -0.28 5.99
C LEU A 189 -11.14 -1.51 6.39
N ASN A 190 -9.85 -1.54 6.11
CA ASN A 190 -8.97 -2.62 6.53
C ASN A 190 -8.78 -2.69 8.06
N ALA A 191 -8.72 -1.55 8.74
CA ALA A 191 -8.61 -1.50 10.19
C ALA A 191 -9.91 -1.96 10.86
N PHE A 192 -11.06 -1.56 10.34
CA PHE A 192 -12.37 -1.97 10.85
C PHE A 192 -12.62 -3.46 10.63
N ASP A 193 -12.27 -4.01 9.46
CA ASP A 193 -12.32 -5.45 9.21
C ASP A 193 -11.49 -6.24 10.24
N LYS A 194 -10.26 -5.78 10.48
CA LYS A 194 -9.39 -6.39 11.49
C LYS A 194 -9.96 -6.24 12.91
N PHE A 195 -10.60 -5.12 13.22
CA PHE A 195 -11.23 -4.87 14.52
C PHE A 195 -12.43 -5.78 14.74
N LEU A 196 -13.27 -5.99 13.74
CA LEU A 196 -14.48 -6.79 13.82
C LEU A 196 -14.18 -8.27 14.03
N GLN A 197 -13.14 -8.80 13.39
CA GLN A 197 -12.73 -10.21 13.43
C GLN A 197 -13.89 -11.21 13.19
N ASP A 198 -14.94 -10.77 12.48
CA ASP A 198 -16.10 -11.59 12.16
C ASP A 198 -15.96 -12.20 10.77
N PRO A 199 -15.84 -13.54 10.65
CA PRO A 199 -15.68 -14.21 9.37
C PRO A 199 -16.89 -14.04 8.45
N ASN A 200 -18.07 -13.66 8.97
CA ASN A 200 -19.27 -13.47 8.15
C ASN A 200 -19.36 -12.10 7.49
N ILE A 201 -18.65 -11.11 8.04
CA ILE A 201 -18.62 -9.73 7.55
C ILE A 201 -17.22 -9.29 7.13
N SER A 202 -16.27 -10.22 7.09
CA SER A 202 -14.89 -9.92 6.71
C SER A 202 -14.79 -9.41 5.27
N MET A 203 -14.01 -8.34 5.11
CA MET A 203 -13.64 -7.74 3.82
C MET A 203 -12.62 -8.59 3.03
N ASN A 204 -12.10 -9.68 3.61
CA ASN A 204 -11.07 -10.51 2.99
C ASN A 204 -11.38 -10.99 1.55
N PRO A 205 -12.65 -11.26 1.15
CA PRO A 205 -12.96 -11.54 -0.24
C PRO A 205 -13.07 -10.30 -1.14
N LEU A 206 -12.98 -9.09 -0.59
CA LEU A 206 -13.15 -7.83 -1.33
C LEU A 206 -11.79 -7.25 -1.73
N ASN A 207 -11.75 -6.61 -2.90
CA ASN A 207 -10.62 -5.81 -3.32
C ASN A 207 -10.99 -4.33 -3.18
N VAL A 208 -10.39 -3.62 -2.24
CA VAL A 208 -10.61 -2.18 -2.06
C VAL A 208 -9.52 -1.42 -2.82
N VAL A 209 -9.93 -0.53 -3.71
CA VAL A 209 -9.04 0.24 -4.59
C VAL A 209 -9.30 1.72 -4.41
N PRO A 210 -8.33 2.47 -3.88
CA PRO A 210 -8.45 3.92 -3.77
C PRO A 210 -8.31 4.59 -5.14
N ALA A 211 -9.14 5.59 -5.38
CA ALA A 211 -9.05 6.43 -6.57
C ALA A 211 -8.04 7.58 -6.41
N TYR A 212 -7.57 7.82 -5.19
CA TYR A 212 -6.62 8.88 -4.78
C TYR A 212 -7.12 10.31 -4.95
N SER A 213 -8.19 10.53 -5.66
CA SER A 213 -8.88 11.81 -5.75
C SER A 213 -10.34 11.60 -6.17
N LYS A 214 -11.22 12.52 -5.78
CA LYS A 214 -12.64 12.51 -6.19
C LYS A 214 -12.81 12.49 -7.71
N ASN A 215 -11.98 13.25 -8.44
CA ASN A 215 -12.01 13.32 -9.90
C ASN A 215 -11.62 12.00 -10.58
N SER A 216 -10.87 11.14 -9.91
CA SER A 216 -10.41 9.85 -10.45
C SER A 216 -11.41 8.71 -10.20
N VAL A 217 -12.38 8.88 -9.32
CA VAL A 217 -13.37 7.84 -8.98
C VAL A 217 -14.14 7.41 -10.22
N LEU A 218 -14.73 8.36 -10.96
CA LEU A 218 -15.52 8.04 -12.15
C LEU A 218 -14.71 7.31 -13.23
N PRO A 219 -13.58 7.85 -13.73
CA PRO A 219 -12.82 7.17 -14.79
C PRO A 219 -12.29 5.81 -14.36
N LEU A 220 -11.86 5.66 -13.10
CA LEU A 220 -11.39 4.39 -12.58
C LEU A 220 -12.51 3.35 -12.48
N SER A 221 -13.68 3.76 -11.99
CA SER A 221 -14.85 2.91 -11.89
C SER A 221 -15.33 2.42 -13.26
N LEU A 222 -15.37 3.33 -14.25
CA LEU A 222 -15.71 3.00 -15.63
C LEU A 222 -14.70 2.05 -16.27
N PHE A 223 -13.42 2.26 -15.99
CA PHE A 223 -12.36 1.37 -16.48
C PHE A 223 -12.60 -0.07 -16.03
N TYR A 224 -12.75 -0.30 -14.74
CA TYR A 224 -12.94 -1.65 -14.21
C TYR A 224 -14.29 -2.25 -14.64
N HIS A 225 -15.35 -1.48 -14.55
CA HIS A 225 -16.70 -1.93 -14.96
C HIS A 225 -16.73 -2.37 -16.43
N ASN A 226 -16.14 -1.58 -17.34
CA ASN A 226 -16.13 -1.88 -18.78
C ASN A 226 -15.21 -3.07 -19.13
N HIS A 227 -14.28 -3.42 -18.26
CA HIS A 227 -13.44 -4.61 -18.41
C HIS A 227 -14.04 -5.87 -17.73
N GLY A 228 -15.31 -5.79 -17.33
CA GLY A 228 -16.06 -6.94 -16.82
C GLY A 228 -15.86 -7.27 -15.35
N TYR A 229 -15.29 -6.33 -14.57
CA TYR A 229 -15.19 -6.49 -13.13
C TYR A 229 -16.51 -6.24 -12.43
N ASN A 230 -16.84 -7.01 -11.41
CA ASN A 230 -17.94 -6.73 -10.52
C ASN A 230 -17.59 -5.55 -9.61
N THR A 231 -17.80 -4.34 -10.12
CA THR A 231 -17.32 -3.08 -9.53
C THR A 231 -18.42 -2.42 -8.72
N PHE A 232 -18.10 -2.08 -7.48
CA PHE A 232 -18.87 -1.24 -6.58
C PHE A 232 -18.09 0.06 -6.33
N VAL A 233 -18.81 1.12 -5.99
CA VAL A 233 -18.21 2.43 -5.69
C VAL A 233 -18.76 2.90 -4.35
N LEU A 234 -17.87 3.17 -3.40
CA LEU A 234 -18.20 3.65 -2.07
C LEU A 234 -17.79 5.12 -1.96
N LEU A 235 -18.76 5.98 -1.67
CA LEU A 235 -18.65 7.42 -1.77
C LEU A 235 -18.98 8.12 -0.45
N ASP A 236 -18.33 9.27 -0.24
CA ASP A 236 -18.72 10.26 0.76
C ASP A 236 -20.08 10.89 0.39
N ASN A 237 -20.80 11.45 1.36
CA ASN A 237 -22.06 12.15 1.12
C ASN A 237 -21.86 13.66 1.01
N ASP A 238 -21.09 14.07 0.03
CA ASP A 238 -20.90 15.48 -0.31
C ASP A 238 -21.40 15.82 -1.73
N TYR A 239 -21.28 17.08 -2.12
CA TYR A 239 -21.79 17.54 -3.41
C TYR A 239 -21.09 16.88 -4.60
N GLU A 240 -19.75 16.76 -4.57
CA GLU A 240 -18.95 16.21 -5.66
C GLU A 240 -19.18 14.71 -5.82
N SER A 241 -19.25 13.98 -4.72
CA SER A 241 -19.51 12.55 -4.70
C SER A 241 -20.93 12.23 -5.19
N ASN A 242 -21.92 13.08 -4.85
CA ASN A 242 -23.29 12.97 -5.39
C ASN A 242 -23.33 13.23 -6.90
N GLN A 243 -22.52 14.17 -7.43
CA GLN A 243 -22.38 14.34 -8.89
C GLN A 243 -21.77 13.10 -9.55
N THR A 244 -20.71 12.55 -8.95
CA THR A 244 -20.08 11.32 -9.42
C THR A 244 -21.07 10.15 -9.43
N ALA A 245 -21.89 10.00 -8.40
CA ALA A 245 -22.94 8.98 -8.34
C ALA A 245 -23.94 9.11 -9.49
N ASN A 246 -24.39 10.33 -9.81
CA ASN A 246 -25.27 10.58 -10.95
C ASN A 246 -24.61 10.24 -12.29
N GLN A 247 -23.33 10.55 -12.46
CA GLN A 247 -22.57 10.20 -13.65
C GLN A 247 -22.39 8.68 -13.79
N LEU A 248 -22.13 7.96 -12.69
CA LEU A 248 -22.07 6.50 -12.67
C LEU A 248 -23.40 5.86 -13.10
N LYS A 249 -24.54 6.34 -12.57
CA LYS A 249 -25.88 5.90 -12.99
C LYS A 249 -26.12 6.10 -14.49
N THR A 250 -25.70 7.25 -15.04
CA THR A 250 -25.77 7.53 -16.48
C THR A 250 -24.94 6.54 -17.29
N ASN A 251 -23.85 6.04 -16.73
CA ASN A 251 -22.94 5.07 -17.34
C ASN A 251 -23.25 3.60 -16.95
N LYS A 252 -24.52 3.30 -16.66
CA LYS A 252 -25.07 1.96 -16.44
C LYS A 252 -24.68 1.26 -15.14
N PHE A 253 -24.14 1.95 -14.16
CA PHE A 253 -24.06 1.40 -12.81
C PHE A 253 -25.45 1.28 -12.22
N SER A 254 -25.76 0.14 -11.61
CA SER A 254 -27.00 -0.03 -10.85
C SER A 254 -26.93 0.76 -9.53
N GLU A 255 -28.09 1.07 -8.95
CA GLU A 255 -28.12 1.73 -7.64
C GLU A 255 -27.46 0.89 -6.54
N THR A 256 -27.49 -0.41 -6.64
CA THR A 256 -26.86 -1.33 -5.69
C THR A 256 -25.34 -1.37 -5.81
N GLN A 257 -24.75 -0.85 -6.88
CA GLN A 257 -23.30 -0.74 -7.08
C GLN A 257 -22.73 0.59 -6.58
N ILE A 258 -23.59 1.56 -6.24
CA ILE A 258 -23.20 2.87 -5.73
C ILE A 258 -23.62 2.93 -4.28
N ILE A 259 -22.64 2.97 -3.39
CA ILE A 259 -22.83 2.85 -1.95
C ILE A 259 -22.35 4.14 -1.30
N PHE A 260 -23.08 4.63 -0.33
CA PHE A 260 -22.67 5.73 0.53
C PHE A 260 -22.46 5.21 1.96
N PHE A 261 -21.61 5.87 2.72
CA PHE A 261 -21.46 5.57 4.14
C PHE A 261 -22.77 5.89 4.87
N GLU A 262 -23.31 4.95 5.65
CA GLU A 262 -24.54 5.13 6.42
C GLU A 262 -24.54 4.33 7.74
N ILE A 263 -25.32 4.83 8.70
CA ILE A 263 -25.67 4.11 9.95
C ILE A 263 -27.18 4.18 10.09
N ASP A 264 -27.86 3.03 10.23
CA ASP A 264 -29.29 2.90 10.43
C ASP A 264 -30.13 3.68 9.38
N GLY A 265 -29.69 3.67 8.12
CA GLY A 265 -30.32 4.38 7.01
C GLY A 265 -30.06 5.90 6.99
N LYS A 266 -29.21 6.41 7.88
CA LYS A 266 -28.79 7.81 7.88
C LYS A 266 -27.41 7.94 7.24
N LEU A 267 -27.35 8.72 6.16
CA LEU A 267 -26.09 8.98 5.46
C LEU A 267 -25.10 9.76 6.32
N LEU A 268 -23.87 9.28 6.35
CA LEU A 268 -22.72 9.93 6.95
C LEU A 268 -22.02 10.82 5.92
N GLN A 269 -21.27 11.83 6.37
CA GLN A 269 -20.51 12.67 5.44
C GLN A 269 -19.27 11.95 4.92
N SER A 270 -18.61 11.19 5.78
CA SER A 270 -17.41 10.43 5.45
C SER A 270 -17.25 9.22 6.40
N ILE A 271 -16.25 8.38 6.14
CA ILE A 271 -15.95 7.20 6.95
C ILE A 271 -15.59 7.56 8.40
N GLU A 272 -15.02 8.73 8.64
CA GLU A 272 -14.63 9.19 9.96
C GLU A 272 -15.84 9.38 10.90
N ASP A 273 -17.02 9.61 10.34
CA ASP A 273 -18.26 9.80 11.10
C ASP A 273 -18.83 8.47 11.69
N TYR A 274 -18.22 7.32 11.41
CA TYR A 274 -18.48 6.09 12.18
C TYR A 274 -17.96 6.18 13.61
N MET A 275 -17.00 7.08 13.86
CA MET A 275 -16.48 7.31 15.19
C MET A 275 -17.23 8.45 15.90
N MET A 276 -17.48 8.28 17.19
CA MET A 276 -18.02 9.38 18.01
C MET A 276 -17.02 10.54 18.00
N PRO A 277 -17.50 11.80 18.01
CA PRO A 277 -16.63 12.97 17.97
C PRO A 277 -15.55 12.97 19.05
N GLU A 278 -15.84 12.50 20.25
CA GLU A 278 -14.90 12.39 21.37
C GLU A 278 -13.74 11.42 21.06
N ASP A 279 -14.02 10.30 20.40
CA ASP A 279 -13.00 9.29 20.05
C ASP A 279 -12.09 9.79 18.91
N TYR A 280 -12.69 10.44 17.91
CA TYR A 280 -11.92 11.04 16.83
C TYR A 280 -11.04 12.19 17.35
N LEU A 281 -11.59 13.06 18.23
CA LEU A 281 -10.85 14.14 18.85
C LEU A 281 -9.71 13.65 19.75
N TYR A 282 -9.89 12.53 20.43
CA TYR A 282 -8.78 11.92 21.17
C TYR A 282 -7.61 11.67 20.22
N ALA A 283 -7.85 11.07 19.05
CA ALA A 283 -6.82 10.79 18.06
C ALA A 283 -6.21 12.09 17.48
N VAL A 284 -7.02 13.12 17.22
CA VAL A 284 -6.55 14.44 16.77
C VAL A 284 -5.61 15.04 17.80
N ASN A 285 -6.00 15.07 19.07
CA ASN A 285 -5.22 15.62 20.18
C ASN A 285 -3.87 14.89 20.34
N GLN A 286 -3.85 13.58 20.14
CA GLN A 286 -2.61 12.81 20.20
C GLN A 286 -1.72 13.06 18.96
N THR A 287 -2.31 13.15 17.80
CA THR A 287 -1.58 13.38 16.54
C THR A 287 -0.94 14.74 16.50
N TYR A 288 -1.67 15.77 16.99
CA TYR A 288 -1.24 17.17 16.95
C TYR A 288 -0.77 17.72 18.30
N GLU A 289 -0.50 16.87 19.29
CA GLU A 289 -0.14 17.28 20.66
C GLU A 289 0.93 18.38 20.71
N ILE A 290 2.01 18.24 19.93
CA ILE A 290 3.12 19.20 19.93
C ILE A 290 2.68 20.54 19.34
N LYS A 291 1.90 20.53 18.25
CA LYS A 291 1.38 21.75 17.62
C LYS A 291 0.43 22.48 18.56
N LEU A 292 -0.55 21.77 19.11
CA LEU A 292 -1.53 22.35 20.05
C LEU A 292 -0.86 22.98 21.25
N ARG A 293 0.11 22.30 21.87
CA ARG A 293 0.84 22.85 23.03
C ARG A 293 1.65 24.10 22.72
N ARG A 294 2.22 24.23 21.54
CA ARG A 294 2.95 25.45 21.13
C ARG A 294 2.05 26.67 21.12
N GLU A 295 0.80 26.50 20.75
CA GLU A 295 -0.22 27.57 20.67
C GLU A 295 -1.03 27.71 21.98
N GLY A 296 -0.62 27.04 23.06
CA GLY A 296 -1.23 27.17 24.37
C GLY A 296 -2.46 26.28 24.61
N TYR A 297 -2.79 25.40 23.69
CA TYR A 297 -3.86 24.43 23.86
C TYR A 297 -3.35 23.17 24.56
N THR A 298 -4.10 22.67 25.53
CA THR A 298 -3.81 21.34 26.13
C THR A 298 -4.43 20.26 25.27
N ASN A 299 -5.72 20.39 24.96
CA ASN A 299 -6.50 19.51 24.07
C ASN A 299 -7.64 20.35 23.47
N LEU A 300 -8.05 19.98 22.25
CA LEU A 300 -9.32 20.43 21.68
C LEU A 300 -10.46 19.65 22.30
N THR A 301 -11.55 20.33 22.63
CA THR A 301 -12.77 19.73 23.16
C THR A 301 -13.85 19.55 22.09
N THR A 302 -14.78 18.65 22.31
CA THR A 302 -15.91 18.44 21.41
C THR A 302 -16.74 19.70 21.22
N GLU A 303 -16.91 20.50 22.28
CA GLU A 303 -17.69 21.74 22.25
C GLU A 303 -17.02 22.79 21.37
N GLU A 304 -15.70 22.98 21.48
CA GLU A 304 -14.91 23.90 20.64
C GLU A 304 -14.98 23.52 19.15
N VAL A 305 -14.95 22.24 18.83
CA VAL A 305 -14.98 21.78 17.44
C VAL A 305 -16.39 21.84 16.87
N LEU A 306 -17.39 21.34 17.55
CA LEU A 306 -18.75 21.26 17.02
C LEU A 306 -19.49 22.62 17.01
N ILE A 307 -18.96 23.66 17.64
CA ILE A 307 -19.55 25.02 17.60
C ILE A 307 -19.70 25.56 16.18
N HIS A 308 -18.87 25.11 15.24
CA HIS A 308 -18.93 25.50 13.83
C HIS A 308 -20.18 24.97 13.12
N GLY A 309 -20.89 23.98 13.68
CA GLY A 309 -22.16 23.45 13.16
C GLY A 309 -22.08 22.85 11.74
N LYS A 310 -20.88 22.43 11.33
CA LYS A 310 -20.68 21.80 10.01
C LYS A 310 -21.17 20.36 10.05
N LYS A 311 -21.42 19.81 8.85
CA LYS A 311 -21.77 18.39 8.72
C LYS A 311 -20.50 17.56 8.79
N GLY A 312 -20.49 16.58 9.70
CA GLY A 312 -19.37 15.68 9.92
C GLY A 312 -18.21 16.29 10.71
N ILE A 313 -17.41 15.42 11.31
CA ILE A 313 -16.29 15.83 12.19
C ILE A 313 -15.17 16.52 11.41
N ILE A 314 -14.88 16.07 10.20
CA ILE A 314 -13.79 16.59 9.38
C ILE A 314 -13.99 18.07 9.01
N GLU A 315 -15.20 18.45 8.58
CA GLU A 315 -15.49 19.82 8.17
C GLU A 315 -15.48 20.78 9.37
N ASN A 316 -15.87 20.31 10.55
CA ASN A 316 -15.74 21.09 11.78
C ASN A 316 -14.27 21.31 12.15
N LEU A 317 -13.42 20.27 12.07
CA LEU A 317 -11.98 20.40 12.34
C LEU A 317 -11.29 21.31 11.34
N LYS A 318 -11.61 21.23 10.05
CA LYS A 318 -11.08 22.17 9.05
C LYS A 318 -11.47 23.62 9.38
N ALA A 319 -12.67 23.86 9.88
CA ALA A 319 -13.09 25.19 10.31
C ALA A 319 -12.25 25.69 11.49
N VAL A 320 -12.00 24.85 12.51
CA VAL A 320 -11.11 25.19 13.64
C VAL A 320 -9.71 25.54 13.14
N TRP A 321 -9.13 24.74 12.23
CA TRP A 321 -7.80 25.03 11.66
C TRP A 321 -7.76 26.30 10.85
N ASN A 322 -8.84 26.62 10.11
CA ASN A 322 -8.93 27.86 9.35
C ASN A 322 -9.04 29.10 10.26
N ASP A 323 -9.70 28.98 11.41
CA ASP A 323 -9.77 30.06 12.39
C ASP A 323 -8.39 30.36 13.01
N HIS A 324 -7.48 29.38 12.98
CA HIS A 324 -6.09 29.48 13.43
C HIS A 324 -5.09 29.54 12.27
N SER A 325 -5.51 29.98 11.08
CA SER A 325 -4.66 30.01 9.87
C SER A 325 -3.46 30.97 9.99
N ASP A 326 -3.55 32.00 10.85
CA ASP A 326 -2.48 32.94 11.13
C ASP A 326 -1.44 32.39 12.12
N ASP A 327 -1.75 31.26 12.76
CA ASP A 327 -0.89 30.53 13.69
C ASP A 327 -0.06 29.48 12.91
N ASP A 328 0.94 28.89 13.55
CA ASP A 328 1.82 27.86 12.92
C ASP A 328 1.16 26.46 12.88
N TRP A 329 -0.17 26.38 12.78
CA TRP A 329 -0.92 25.11 12.75
C TRP A 329 -0.79 24.39 11.41
N GLY A 330 -0.60 25.13 10.31
CA GLY A 330 -0.63 24.58 8.94
C GLY A 330 -2.03 24.09 8.57
N GLU A 331 -2.12 23.23 7.56
CA GLU A 331 -3.39 22.62 7.16
C GLU A 331 -3.73 21.40 8.05
N PHE A 332 -5.03 21.20 8.28
CA PHE A 332 -5.52 19.97 8.92
C PHE A 332 -5.38 18.80 7.95
N ASP A 333 -4.62 17.78 8.34
CA ASP A 333 -4.42 16.57 7.55
C ASP A 333 -5.12 15.37 8.21
N LYS A 334 -6.30 15.02 7.71
CA LYS A 334 -7.07 13.87 8.20
C LYS A 334 -6.33 12.53 8.06
N GLU A 335 -5.38 12.44 7.15
CA GLU A 335 -4.63 11.21 6.91
C GLU A 335 -3.60 10.93 7.99
N GLU A 336 -3.04 11.98 8.63
CA GLU A 336 -2.20 11.81 9.82
C GLU A 336 -3.00 11.20 10.97
N VAL A 337 -4.23 11.67 11.17
CA VAL A 337 -5.14 11.13 12.20
C VAL A 337 -5.55 9.69 11.86
N CYS A 338 -5.87 9.43 10.58
CA CYS A 338 -6.18 8.08 10.10
C CYS A 338 -5.03 7.11 10.41
N ARG A 339 -3.77 7.49 10.13
CA ARG A 339 -2.60 6.65 10.45
C ARG A 339 -2.49 6.35 11.94
N TYR A 340 -2.73 7.35 12.79
CA TYR A 340 -2.72 7.15 14.23
C TYR A 340 -3.78 6.11 14.65
N ILE A 341 -5.03 6.30 14.23
CA ILE A 341 -6.16 5.43 14.58
C ILE A 341 -5.93 4.00 14.08
N CYS A 342 -5.62 3.85 12.79
CA CYS A 342 -5.37 2.55 12.18
C CYS A 342 -4.16 1.84 12.79
N GLY A 343 -3.10 2.58 13.14
CA GLY A 343 -1.94 2.06 13.86
C GLY A 343 -2.31 1.52 15.24
N LYS A 344 -3.12 2.22 16.00
CA LYS A 344 -3.63 1.78 17.30
C LYS A 344 -4.47 0.50 17.19
N ILE A 345 -5.40 0.46 16.25
CA ILE A 345 -6.22 -0.73 15.98
C ILE A 345 -5.35 -1.92 15.57
N ALA A 346 -4.34 -1.70 14.73
CA ALA A 346 -3.41 -2.75 14.30
C ALA A 346 -2.63 -3.37 15.47
N LEU A 347 -2.34 -2.59 16.51
CA LEU A 347 -1.70 -3.04 17.76
C LEU A 347 -2.69 -3.62 18.79
N ASN A 348 -3.97 -3.76 18.44
CA ASN A 348 -5.07 -4.14 19.32
C ASN A 348 -5.29 -3.16 20.51
N ASP A 349 -4.80 -1.93 20.39
CA ASP A 349 -5.04 -0.86 21.36
C ASP A 349 -6.27 -0.06 20.94
N THR A 350 -7.43 -0.54 21.37
CA THR A 350 -8.75 0.08 21.09
C THR A 350 -9.36 0.71 22.34
N SER A 351 -8.55 0.94 23.39
CA SER A 351 -9.02 1.48 24.67
C SER A 351 -9.62 2.90 24.56
N PHE A 352 -9.20 3.65 23.52
CA PHE A 352 -9.69 5.00 23.24
C PHE A 352 -11.07 5.03 22.56
N LEU A 353 -11.58 3.89 22.02
CA LEU A 353 -12.89 3.82 21.38
C LEU A 353 -13.98 3.56 22.40
N THR A 354 -15.00 4.42 22.39
CA THR A 354 -16.22 4.21 23.17
C THR A 354 -17.01 3.01 22.65
N GLU A 355 -17.95 2.52 23.48
CA GLU A 355 -18.85 1.43 23.07
C GLU A 355 -19.71 1.83 21.86
N LYS A 356 -20.16 3.10 21.81
CA LYS A 356 -20.93 3.63 20.68
C LYS A 356 -20.16 3.57 19.37
N THR A 357 -18.89 4.00 19.36
CA THR A 357 -18.04 3.87 18.18
C THR A 357 -17.86 2.42 17.76
N ARG A 358 -17.62 1.52 18.72
CA ARG A 358 -17.48 0.09 18.44
C ARG A 358 -18.74 -0.52 17.81
N ASP A 359 -19.92 -0.09 18.28
CA ASP A 359 -21.20 -0.53 17.72
C ASP A 359 -21.48 0.08 16.36
N SER A 360 -21.08 1.33 16.12
CA SER A 360 -21.19 1.99 14.80
C SER A 360 -20.32 1.32 13.73
N ILE A 361 -19.16 0.78 14.11
CA ILE A 361 -18.28 0.05 13.19
C ILE A 361 -18.80 -1.37 12.89
N ARG A 362 -19.59 -1.96 13.79
CA ARG A 362 -20.25 -3.27 13.60
C ARG A 362 -21.45 -3.20 12.68
#